data_7316105c8d8550aa55be0a9ce1dcc855
#
_entry.id   7316105c8d8550aa55be0a9ce1dcc855
#
_cell.length_a   1.000
_cell.length_b   1.000
_cell.length_c   1.000
_cell.angle_alpha   90.00
_cell.angle_beta   90.00
_cell.angle_gamma   90.00
#
_symmetry.space_group_name_H-M   'P 1'
#
loop_
_entity.id
_entity.type
_entity.pdbx_description
1 polymer ?
#
loop_
_entity_poly.entity_id
_entity_poly.type
_entity_poly.pdbx_seq_one_letter_code
_entity_poly.pdbx_strand_id
1 'polypeptide(L)'
;MRTSVVGFGLVALAVGCTAPAAAQGLFTDARRIGMGGVSVGRSGSVSRFNAAYRAVPARSGLEGQPKVTIPIPLGLIQFFHDHPISHLGDDPTFNPDSTGFNPVEILNLALNLPLFYEVKKAPTPTNDVTIGIGQNFFQVNLGQSATLVPLDEFGLGFSSRPLDPGISIKGVRVSVMGWLHTEAGFQLGDTLLGFLHDSVPAEHNAPYEVQTDGIVEGGFAPTIGYAGRVWGDTARGIYLGGAVHYYLGAGYATVNGLGGFTTTSAPFFGGATPVTLDGRGFSQYSKPGHKLGHGVGGDVGAVWVSGPLELGVGVNDIGATITWPDTRQDSVFYHDSLYSRTFQPSVETKTKLPVSYVANLAYTIGTTTLAADLVNNGRGTTLHLGGEKRLGLVALRGGVSRDQRKRLEFGWGGGVRLGGVSLDLGFWTHSNSLSNERAITMATSLSIY
;
A
#
# COMPACT_ATOMS: atom_id res chain seq x y z
N MET A 1 22.82 -0.43 -19.76
CA MET A 1 23.10 -0.91 -18.39
C MET A 1 23.06 0.17 -17.31
N ARG A 2 22.90 1.47 -17.68
CA ARG A 2 22.72 2.62 -16.76
C ARG A 2 21.28 2.76 -16.19
N THR A 3 20.32 2.10 -16.79
CA THR A 3 18.88 2.26 -16.53
C THR A 3 18.33 1.47 -15.33
N SER A 4 19.02 0.41 -14.86
CA SER A 4 18.45 -0.46 -13.83
C SER A 4 18.51 0.11 -12.39
N VAL A 5 19.48 0.94 -12.06
CA VAL A 5 19.62 1.49 -10.68
C VAL A 5 18.71 2.71 -10.48
N VAL A 6 18.58 3.55 -11.50
CA VAL A 6 17.67 4.70 -11.48
C VAL A 6 16.19 4.23 -11.49
N GLY A 7 15.90 3.15 -12.22
CA GLY A 7 14.57 2.55 -12.26
C GLY A 7 14.11 2.00 -10.90
N PHE A 8 14.99 1.33 -10.17
CA PHE A 8 14.65 0.80 -8.84
C PHE A 8 14.50 1.90 -7.78
N GLY A 9 15.32 2.93 -7.81
CA GLY A 9 15.19 4.08 -6.90
C GLY A 9 13.89 4.85 -7.12
N LEU A 10 13.49 5.05 -8.38
CA LEU A 10 12.21 5.67 -8.74
C LEU A 10 11.01 4.79 -8.37
N VAL A 11 11.10 3.47 -8.50
CA VAL A 11 10.04 2.54 -8.07
C VAL A 11 9.83 2.62 -6.56
N ALA A 12 10.88 2.68 -5.75
CA ALA A 12 10.77 2.82 -4.30
C ALA A 12 10.21 4.19 -3.88
N LEU A 13 10.64 5.26 -4.55
CA LEU A 13 10.19 6.63 -4.29
C LEU A 13 8.69 6.80 -4.57
N ALA A 14 8.19 6.14 -5.53
CA ALA A 14 6.82 6.29 -5.96
C ALA A 14 5.85 5.34 -5.28
N VAL A 15 6.30 4.18 -4.78
CA VAL A 15 5.54 3.41 -3.80
C VAL A 15 5.19 4.32 -2.60
N GLY A 16 6.07 5.27 -2.26
CA GLY A 16 5.81 6.26 -1.22
C GLY A 16 4.77 7.34 -1.54
N CYS A 17 4.68 7.77 -2.80
CA CYS A 17 3.93 8.99 -3.13
C CYS A 17 2.46 8.78 -3.55
N THR A 18 2.08 7.59 -4.05
CA THR A 18 0.77 7.42 -4.70
C THR A 18 -0.16 6.40 -4.06
N ALA A 19 0.21 5.77 -2.95
CA ALA A 19 -0.49 4.62 -2.40
C ALA A 19 -1.31 4.87 -1.11
N PRO A 20 -2.35 5.71 -1.10
CA PRO A 20 -3.33 5.65 -0.02
C PRO A 20 -4.06 4.30 0.01
N ALA A 21 -4.31 3.71 -1.15
CA ALA A 21 -4.94 2.38 -1.27
C ALA A 21 -4.02 1.22 -0.89
N ALA A 22 -2.74 1.34 -1.16
CA ALA A 22 -1.76 0.30 -0.85
C ALA A 22 -1.48 0.17 0.66
N ALA A 23 -1.65 1.26 1.43
CA ALA A 23 -1.45 1.27 2.88
C ALA A 23 -2.39 0.32 3.65
N GLN A 24 -3.47 -0.15 3.02
CA GLN A 24 -4.50 -0.97 3.65
C GLN A 24 -4.50 -2.44 3.19
N GLY A 25 -3.47 -2.87 2.47
CA GLY A 25 -3.49 -4.14 1.75
C GLY A 25 -4.29 -4.04 0.46
N LEU A 26 -3.88 -4.73 -0.59
CA LEU A 26 -4.54 -4.74 -1.89
C LEU A 26 -6.04 -5.05 -1.73
N PHE A 27 -6.87 -4.00 -1.69
CA PHE A 27 -8.32 -4.14 -1.68
C PHE A 27 -8.79 -4.51 -3.07
N THR A 28 -9.00 -5.77 -3.27
CA THR A 28 -9.58 -6.30 -4.50
C THR A 28 -11.12 -6.37 -4.43
N ASP A 29 -11.71 -5.84 -3.34
CA ASP A 29 -13.13 -5.97 -3.03
C ASP A 29 -13.79 -4.58 -3.04
N ALA A 30 -14.54 -4.29 -4.11
CA ALA A 30 -15.29 -3.04 -4.27
C ALA A 30 -16.32 -2.82 -3.15
N ARG A 31 -16.88 -3.89 -2.58
CA ARG A 31 -17.78 -3.83 -1.42
C ARG A 31 -17.05 -3.21 -0.21
N ARG A 32 -15.84 -3.67 0.06
CA ARG A 32 -15.02 -3.20 1.15
C ARG A 32 -14.60 -1.73 0.95
N ILE A 33 -14.21 -1.37 -0.26
CA ILE A 33 -13.91 0.01 -0.66
C ILE A 33 -15.11 0.91 -0.39
N GLY A 34 -16.31 0.51 -0.84
CA GLY A 34 -17.54 1.26 -0.59
C GLY A 34 -17.91 1.41 0.88
N MET A 35 -17.34 0.60 1.77
CA MET A 35 -17.50 0.67 3.22
C MET A 35 -16.31 1.37 3.92
N GLY A 36 -15.51 2.19 3.22
CA GLY A 36 -14.36 2.87 3.79
C GLY A 36 -13.19 1.94 4.14
N GLY A 37 -13.06 0.80 3.46
CA GLY A 37 -11.97 -0.15 3.69
C GLY A 37 -12.20 -1.15 4.84
N VAL A 38 -13.30 -1.04 5.57
CA VAL A 38 -13.55 -1.89 6.75
C VAL A 38 -13.67 -3.37 6.41
N SER A 39 -13.10 -4.21 7.26
CA SER A 39 -13.22 -5.67 7.20
C SER A 39 -14.47 -6.13 7.94
N VAL A 40 -15.45 -6.61 7.21
CA VAL A 40 -16.66 -7.18 7.81
C VAL A 40 -16.38 -8.59 8.33
N GLY A 41 -16.73 -8.86 9.57
CA GLY A 41 -16.57 -10.17 10.19
C GLY A 41 -17.17 -11.32 9.36
N ARG A 42 -16.61 -12.50 9.47
CA ARG A 42 -16.95 -13.73 8.70
C ARG A 42 -16.73 -13.64 7.19
N SER A 43 -16.11 -12.57 6.67
CA SER A 43 -15.68 -12.52 5.27
C SER A 43 -14.41 -13.33 5.06
N GLY A 44 -14.24 -13.91 3.87
CA GLY A 44 -13.02 -14.66 3.53
C GLY A 44 -11.73 -13.82 3.64
N SER A 45 -11.83 -12.51 3.47
CA SER A 45 -10.71 -11.59 3.63
C SER A 45 -10.25 -11.46 5.09
N VAL A 46 -11.17 -11.41 6.05
CA VAL A 46 -10.85 -11.30 7.48
C VAL A 46 -10.16 -12.55 8.00
N SER A 47 -10.57 -13.73 7.55
CA SER A 47 -9.98 -15.01 7.99
C SER A 47 -8.50 -15.17 7.61
N ARG A 48 -7.99 -14.35 6.70
CA ARG A 48 -6.57 -14.31 6.33
C ARG A 48 -5.71 -13.59 7.38
N PHE A 49 -6.31 -12.69 8.15
CA PHE A 49 -5.65 -11.89 9.19
C PHE A 49 -6.09 -12.25 10.61
N ASN A 50 -7.14 -13.08 10.74
CA ASN A 50 -7.56 -13.62 12.01
C ASN A 50 -8.06 -15.06 11.79
N ALA A 51 -7.19 -16.02 12.08
CA ALA A 51 -7.43 -17.44 11.86
C ALA A 51 -8.68 -17.98 12.58
N ALA A 52 -9.11 -17.37 13.70
CA ALA A 52 -10.29 -17.80 14.46
C ALA A 52 -11.59 -17.66 13.67
N TYR A 53 -11.68 -16.69 12.73
CA TYR A 53 -12.87 -16.55 11.88
C TYR A 53 -13.15 -17.76 10.98
N ARG A 54 -12.17 -18.61 10.75
CA ARG A 54 -12.34 -19.86 9.98
C ARG A 54 -13.29 -20.85 10.66
N ALA A 55 -13.40 -20.79 12.00
CA ALA A 55 -14.29 -21.63 12.79
C ALA A 55 -15.64 -20.98 13.08
N VAL A 56 -15.80 -19.68 12.86
CA VAL A 56 -17.06 -18.96 13.07
C VAL A 56 -18.05 -19.35 11.96
N PRO A 57 -19.25 -19.88 12.30
CA PRO A 57 -20.22 -20.28 11.29
C PRO A 57 -20.62 -19.11 10.37
N ALA A 58 -20.65 -19.34 9.07
CA ALA A 58 -21.10 -18.34 8.12
C ALA A 58 -22.59 -17.98 8.37
N ARG A 59 -22.91 -16.69 8.18
CA ARG A 59 -24.32 -16.26 8.14
C ARG A 59 -24.91 -16.66 6.78
N SER A 60 -26.18 -17.00 6.77
CA SER A 60 -26.91 -17.41 5.58
C SER A 60 -27.79 -16.28 5.02
N GLY A 61 -28.33 -16.49 3.82
CA GLY A 61 -29.27 -15.57 3.19
C GLY A 61 -28.67 -14.19 2.90
N LEU A 62 -29.47 -13.15 3.13
CA LEU A 62 -29.07 -11.75 2.90
C LEU A 62 -27.99 -11.25 3.89
N GLU A 63 -27.85 -11.89 5.03
CA GLU A 63 -26.80 -11.59 6.01
C GLU A 63 -25.46 -12.24 5.65
N GLY A 64 -25.44 -13.14 4.65
CA GLY A 64 -24.25 -13.87 4.23
C GLY A 64 -23.16 -12.94 3.69
N GLN A 65 -21.92 -13.36 3.92
CA GLN A 65 -20.74 -12.71 3.35
C GLN A 65 -20.27 -13.46 2.10
N PRO A 66 -19.67 -12.80 1.12
CA PRO A 66 -19.16 -13.49 -0.06
C PRO A 66 -18.06 -14.49 0.34
N LYS A 67 -18.08 -15.65 -0.29
CA LYS A 67 -17.04 -16.68 -0.16
C LYS A 67 -15.83 -16.32 -1.00
N VAL A 68 -16.08 -15.79 -2.20
CA VAL A 68 -15.06 -15.39 -3.15
C VAL A 68 -15.45 -14.04 -3.73
N THR A 69 -14.48 -13.16 -3.85
CA THR A 69 -14.62 -11.88 -4.55
C THR A 69 -13.55 -11.79 -5.63
N ILE A 70 -13.97 -11.53 -6.85
CA ILE A 70 -13.12 -11.41 -8.04
C ILE A 70 -13.13 -9.94 -8.46
N PRO A 71 -12.01 -9.22 -8.39
CA PRO A 71 -11.93 -7.86 -8.86
C PRO A 71 -12.04 -7.82 -10.39
N ILE A 72 -12.71 -6.80 -10.91
CA ILE A 72 -12.72 -6.50 -12.35
C ILE A 72 -11.64 -5.46 -12.60
N PRO A 73 -10.66 -5.73 -13.47
CA PRO A 73 -9.49 -4.86 -13.66
C PRO A 73 -9.81 -3.63 -14.53
N LEU A 74 -10.58 -2.70 -13.98
CA LEU A 74 -10.99 -1.48 -14.71
C LEU A 74 -9.81 -0.60 -15.12
N GLY A 75 -8.78 -0.51 -14.29
CA GLY A 75 -7.57 0.25 -14.60
C GLY A 75 -6.80 -0.32 -15.79
N LEU A 76 -6.84 -1.64 -16.01
CA LEU A 76 -6.26 -2.25 -17.21
C LEU A 76 -7.03 -1.86 -18.48
N ILE A 77 -8.35 -1.75 -18.37
CA ILE A 77 -9.19 -1.28 -19.49
C ILE A 77 -8.86 0.17 -19.81
N GLN A 78 -8.73 1.01 -18.78
CA GLN A 78 -8.32 2.41 -18.94
C GLN A 78 -6.93 2.51 -19.56
N PHE A 79 -5.97 1.74 -19.05
CA PHE A 79 -4.61 1.72 -19.56
C PHE A 79 -4.55 1.39 -21.06
N PHE A 80 -5.23 0.33 -21.50
CA PHE A 80 -5.22 -0.05 -22.93
C PHE A 80 -6.07 0.88 -23.80
N HIS A 81 -6.97 1.66 -23.22
CA HIS A 81 -7.63 2.75 -23.92
C HIS A 81 -6.67 3.92 -24.17
N ASP A 82 -5.88 4.28 -23.16
CA ASP A 82 -4.94 5.41 -23.22
C ASP A 82 -3.64 5.04 -23.96
N HIS A 83 -3.23 3.77 -23.88
CA HIS A 83 -2.04 3.18 -24.51
C HIS A 83 -2.41 1.92 -25.31
N PRO A 84 -2.87 2.04 -26.55
CA PRO A 84 -3.26 0.89 -27.37
C PRO A 84 -2.14 -0.14 -27.52
N ILE A 85 -2.46 -1.41 -27.35
CA ILE A 85 -1.50 -2.53 -27.40
C ILE A 85 -0.68 -2.53 -28.69
N SER A 86 -1.29 -2.13 -29.82
CA SER A 86 -0.64 -2.05 -31.13
C SER A 86 0.50 -1.04 -31.20
N HIS A 87 0.52 -0.05 -30.32
CA HIS A 87 1.50 1.05 -30.29
C HIS A 87 2.32 1.09 -28.99
N LEU A 88 2.12 0.13 -28.07
CA LEU A 88 2.76 0.14 -26.76
C LEU A 88 4.30 0.12 -26.85
N GLY A 89 4.85 -0.56 -27.86
CA GLY A 89 6.31 -0.64 -28.08
C GLY A 89 6.93 0.67 -28.57
N ASP A 90 6.13 1.52 -29.20
CA ASP A 90 6.56 2.81 -29.76
C ASP A 90 6.08 3.99 -28.92
N ASP A 91 5.38 3.72 -27.80
CA ASP A 91 4.85 4.76 -26.93
C ASP A 91 6.00 5.51 -26.23
N PRO A 92 6.14 6.81 -26.47
CA PRO A 92 7.21 7.61 -25.90
C PRO A 92 7.19 7.62 -24.36
N THR A 93 6.05 7.38 -23.73
CA THR A 93 5.89 7.31 -22.28
C THR A 93 6.73 6.20 -21.65
N PHE A 94 6.90 5.07 -22.35
CA PHE A 94 7.62 3.89 -21.86
C PHE A 94 9.06 3.77 -22.40
N ASN A 95 9.45 4.61 -23.34
CA ASN A 95 10.78 4.60 -23.93
C ASN A 95 11.71 5.56 -23.19
N PRO A 96 12.73 5.05 -22.42
CA PRO A 96 13.67 5.90 -21.67
C PRO A 96 14.50 6.86 -22.52
N ASP A 97 14.63 6.58 -23.80
CA ASP A 97 15.39 7.42 -24.74
C ASP A 97 14.53 8.50 -25.40
N SER A 98 13.22 8.50 -25.10
CA SER A 98 12.25 9.48 -25.63
C SER A 98 12.19 10.73 -24.76
N THR A 99 11.98 11.88 -25.38
CA THR A 99 11.65 13.15 -24.68
C THR A 99 10.28 13.11 -23.99
N GLY A 100 9.42 12.16 -24.37
CA GLY A 100 8.11 11.91 -23.76
C GLY A 100 8.16 10.87 -22.63
N PHE A 101 9.34 10.37 -22.26
CA PHE A 101 9.46 9.38 -21.18
C PHE A 101 8.91 9.91 -19.85
N ASN A 102 7.92 9.18 -19.32
CA ASN A 102 7.25 9.55 -18.07
C ASN A 102 7.38 8.43 -17.03
N PRO A 103 8.45 8.45 -16.21
CA PRO A 103 8.64 7.43 -15.18
C PRO A 103 7.57 7.47 -14.09
N VAL A 104 6.93 8.63 -13.88
CA VAL A 104 5.84 8.77 -12.90
C VAL A 104 4.61 8.02 -13.36
N GLU A 105 4.31 8.01 -14.66
CA GLU A 105 3.17 7.28 -15.21
C GLU A 105 3.38 5.76 -15.18
N ILE A 106 4.58 5.30 -15.57
CA ILE A 106 4.97 3.89 -15.45
C ILE A 106 4.78 3.40 -14.01
N LEU A 107 5.17 4.23 -13.10
CA LEU A 107 5.14 4.00 -11.69
C LEU A 107 3.72 4.02 -11.14
N ASN A 108 2.92 5.00 -11.54
CA ASN A 108 1.49 5.07 -11.21
C ASN A 108 0.76 3.82 -11.70
N LEU A 109 1.11 3.36 -12.91
CA LEU A 109 0.61 2.11 -13.47
C LEU A 109 1.00 0.88 -12.65
N ALA A 110 2.26 0.82 -12.21
CA ALA A 110 2.76 -0.27 -11.38
C ALA A 110 2.09 -0.31 -9.99
N LEU A 111 1.75 0.86 -9.45
CA LEU A 111 1.21 1.02 -8.10
C LEU A 111 -0.31 0.95 -8.03
N ASN A 112 -0.99 1.58 -8.96
CA ASN A 112 -2.45 1.54 -9.02
C ASN A 112 -2.95 0.26 -9.66
N LEU A 113 -2.02 -0.61 -10.07
CA LEU A 113 -2.31 -1.89 -10.69
C LEU A 113 -3.67 -1.92 -11.40
N PRO A 114 -3.88 -2.65 -12.42
CA PRO A 114 -5.00 -2.57 -13.34
C PRO A 114 -6.39 -2.81 -12.71
N LEU A 115 -6.53 -2.61 -11.40
CA LEU A 115 -7.75 -2.88 -10.64
C LEU A 115 -8.68 -1.67 -10.53
N PHE A 116 -8.10 -0.45 -10.54
CA PHE A 116 -8.84 0.76 -10.22
C PHE A 116 -8.92 1.70 -11.42
N TYR A 117 -10.09 2.30 -11.58
CA TYR A 117 -10.31 3.39 -12.54
C TYR A 117 -10.29 4.72 -11.79
N GLU A 118 -9.48 5.66 -12.23
CA GLU A 118 -9.46 7.01 -11.67
C GLU A 118 -10.34 7.97 -12.48
N VAL A 119 -11.37 8.50 -11.83
CA VAL A 119 -12.14 9.62 -12.38
C VAL A 119 -11.44 10.90 -11.97
N LYS A 120 -10.61 11.43 -12.87
CA LYS A 120 -9.86 12.67 -12.62
C LYS A 120 -10.78 13.88 -12.74
N LYS A 121 -10.78 14.74 -11.74
CA LYS A 121 -11.34 16.08 -11.82
C LYS A 121 -10.34 16.98 -12.54
N ALA A 122 -10.80 17.85 -13.43
CA ALA A 122 -9.90 18.81 -14.05
C ALA A 122 -9.09 19.56 -12.98
N PRO A 123 -7.78 19.70 -13.14
CA PRO A 123 -6.98 20.42 -12.17
C PRO A 123 -7.50 21.86 -12.06
N THR A 124 -7.84 22.29 -10.86
CA THR A 124 -8.02 23.71 -10.60
C THR A 124 -6.65 24.35 -10.82
N PRO A 125 -6.48 25.36 -11.69
CA PRO A 125 -5.21 26.03 -11.84
C PRO A 125 -4.79 26.58 -10.48
N THR A 126 -3.75 26.02 -9.88
CA THR A 126 -3.13 26.60 -8.69
C THR A 126 -2.10 27.60 -9.19
N ASN A 127 -2.47 28.86 -9.28
CA ASN A 127 -1.56 29.95 -9.63
C ASN A 127 -0.62 30.31 -8.47
N ASP A 128 -0.44 29.40 -7.52
CA ASP A 128 0.15 29.73 -6.23
C ASP A 128 1.65 29.43 -6.14
N VAL A 129 2.22 28.79 -7.17
CA VAL A 129 3.66 28.52 -7.19
C VAL A 129 4.39 29.73 -7.81
N THR A 130 5.19 30.41 -7.01
CA THR A 130 6.06 31.48 -7.47
C THR A 130 7.52 31.12 -7.23
N ILE A 131 8.37 31.43 -8.17
CA ILE A 131 9.81 31.21 -8.08
C ILE A 131 10.48 32.58 -8.18
N GLY A 132 11.17 32.97 -7.12
CA GLY A 132 12.02 34.16 -7.08
C GLY A 132 13.47 33.78 -7.39
N ILE A 133 14.05 34.44 -8.37
CA ILE A 133 15.47 34.24 -8.78
C ILE A 133 16.17 35.57 -8.77
N GLY A 134 17.26 35.65 -8.04
CA GLY A 134 18.12 36.82 -8.00
C GLY A 134 19.58 36.43 -7.97
N GLN A 135 20.46 37.39 -8.08
CA GLN A 135 21.92 37.12 -8.10
C GLN A 135 22.40 36.45 -6.82
N ASN A 136 21.76 36.71 -5.67
CA ASN A 136 22.19 36.24 -4.36
C ASN A 136 21.06 35.46 -3.64
N PHE A 137 19.94 35.19 -4.29
CA PHE A 137 18.86 34.44 -3.69
C PHE A 137 18.12 33.57 -4.69
N PHE A 138 17.62 32.46 -4.18
CA PHE A 138 16.65 31.60 -4.83
C PHE A 138 15.55 31.29 -3.81
N GLN A 139 14.32 31.45 -4.21
CA GLN A 139 13.16 31.22 -3.35
C GLN A 139 12.08 30.52 -4.15
N VAL A 140 11.39 29.58 -3.53
CA VAL A 140 10.20 28.95 -4.06
C VAL A 140 9.05 29.18 -3.08
N ASN A 141 7.95 29.70 -3.59
CA ASN A 141 6.70 29.76 -2.85
C ASN A 141 5.73 28.78 -3.48
N LEU A 142 5.32 27.75 -2.74
CA LEU A 142 4.38 26.73 -3.18
C LEU A 142 2.92 27.13 -2.93
N GLY A 143 2.65 28.24 -2.22
CA GLY A 143 1.29 28.63 -1.86
C GLY A 143 0.52 27.52 -1.17
N GLN A 144 -0.71 27.25 -1.60
CA GLN A 144 -1.50 26.15 -1.05
C GLN A 144 -0.88 24.76 -1.30
N SER A 145 -0.03 24.61 -2.31
CA SER A 145 0.67 23.37 -2.57
C SER A 145 1.69 23.01 -1.49
N ALA A 146 2.13 23.95 -0.66
CA ALA A 146 2.99 23.70 0.50
C ALA A 146 2.36 22.70 1.48
N THR A 147 1.03 22.65 1.57
CA THR A 147 0.32 21.68 2.42
C THR A 147 0.49 20.23 1.97
N LEU A 148 0.98 19.99 0.74
CA LEU A 148 1.29 18.66 0.22
C LEU A 148 2.70 18.21 0.59
N VAL A 149 3.56 19.13 1.00
CA VAL A 149 4.93 18.85 1.45
C VAL A 149 4.86 18.21 2.84
N PRO A 150 5.37 16.99 3.03
CA PRO A 150 5.37 16.36 4.34
C PRO A 150 6.33 17.09 5.29
N LEU A 151 5.85 17.42 6.50
CA LEU A 151 6.65 18.06 7.55
C LEU A 151 7.48 17.07 8.36
N ASP A 152 7.00 15.84 8.42
CA ASP A 152 7.66 14.75 9.14
C ASP A 152 8.06 13.67 8.15
N GLU A 153 8.73 12.63 8.64
CA GLU A 153 8.97 11.42 7.86
C GLU A 153 7.64 10.90 7.29
N PHE A 154 7.58 10.82 5.98
CA PHE A 154 6.48 10.21 5.28
C PHE A 154 6.78 8.72 5.12
N GLY A 155 6.07 7.89 5.85
CA GLY A 155 6.20 6.45 5.79
C GLY A 155 4.89 5.77 5.42
N LEU A 156 4.97 4.82 4.51
CA LEU A 156 3.89 3.91 4.16
C LEU A 156 4.38 2.48 4.31
N GLY A 157 3.50 1.63 4.81
CA GLY A 157 3.79 0.20 4.87
C GLY A 157 2.51 -0.59 4.78
N PHE A 158 2.57 -1.73 4.13
CA PHE A 158 1.47 -2.68 4.14
C PHE A 158 1.96 -4.12 4.04
N SER A 159 1.20 -5.00 4.67
CA SER A 159 1.30 -6.44 4.47
C SER A 159 0.01 -6.95 3.86
N SER A 160 0.10 -7.73 2.81
CA SER A 160 -1.04 -8.27 2.09
C SER A 160 -0.95 -9.79 1.98
N ARG A 161 -2.11 -10.42 2.08
CA ARG A 161 -2.27 -11.87 1.87
C ARG A 161 -3.31 -12.08 0.78
N PRO A 162 -2.93 -11.86 -0.49
CA PRO A 162 -3.89 -11.83 -1.61
C PRO A 162 -4.58 -13.17 -1.84
N LEU A 163 -3.90 -14.26 -1.57
CA LEU A 163 -4.36 -15.62 -1.81
C LEU A 163 -4.17 -16.49 -0.57
N ASP A 164 -5.10 -17.39 -0.30
CA ASP A 164 -4.97 -18.46 0.71
C ASP A 164 -5.84 -19.66 0.30
N PRO A 165 -5.60 -20.27 -0.90
CA PRO A 165 -6.28 -21.49 -1.28
C PRO A 165 -5.89 -22.64 -0.34
N GLY A 166 -6.87 -23.42 0.10
CA GLY A 166 -6.62 -24.52 1.03
C GLY A 166 -7.85 -25.32 1.39
N ILE A 167 -7.61 -26.43 2.06
CA ILE A 167 -8.62 -27.40 2.49
C ILE A 167 -8.72 -27.38 4.01
N SER A 168 -9.94 -27.41 4.53
CA SER A 168 -10.21 -27.47 5.97
C SER A 168 -10.95 -28.76 6.32
N ILE A 169 -10.43 -29.50 7.31
CA ILE A 169 -11.03 -30.73 7.82
C ILE A 169 -11.05 -30.68 9.35
N LYS A 170 -12.22 -30.73 9.94
CA LYS A 170 -12.40 -30.73 11.42
C LYS A 170 -11.61 -29.63 12.15
N GLY A 171 -11.59 -28.42 11.61
CA GLY A 171 -10.89 -27.28 12.20
C GLY A 171 -9.41 -27.15 11.80
N VAL A 172 -8.78 -28.21 11.31
CA VAL A 172 -7.42 -28.15 10.74
C VAL A 172 -7.51 -27.63 9.31
N ARG A 173 -6.66 -26.68 8.96
CA ARG A 173 -6.52 -26.15 7.60
C ARG A 173 -5.10 -26.35 7.10
N VAL A 174 -5.00 -26.82 5.88
CA VAL A 174 -3.76 -26.83 5.10
C VAL A 174 -3.98 -25.95 3.87
N SER A 175 -3.10 -24.97 3.65
CA SER A 175 -3.21 -24.02 2.55
C SER A 175 -1.86 -23.56 2.04
N VAL A 176 -1.88 -22.85 0.93
CA VAL A 176 -0.73 -22.10 0.41
C VAL A 176 -1.10 -20.62 0.39
N MET A 177 -0.54 -19.86 1.29
CA MET A 177 -0.78 -18.43 1.40
C MET A 177 0.15 -17.68 0.46
N GLY A 178 -0.38 -16.77 -0.36
CA GLY A 178 0.42 -15.74 -1.02
C GLY A 178 0.65 -14.59 -0.04
N TRP A 179 1.85 -14.04 0.03
CA TRP A 179 2.17 -12.93 0.91
C TRP A 179 3.00 -11.87 0.19
N LEU A 180 2.78 -10.63 0.59
CA LEU A 180 3.51 -9.46 0.09
C LEU A 180 3.66 -8.47 1.24
N HIS A 181 4.87 -7.98 1.44
CA HIS A 181 5.18 -6.91 2.37
C HIS A 181 5.92 -5.79 1.64
N THR A 182 5.50 -4.56 1.90
CA THR A 182 6.10 -3.37 1.30
C THR A 182 6.15 -2.27 2.34
N GLU A 183 7.28 -1.61 2.44
CA GLU A 183 7.43 -0.36 3.17
C GLU A 183 8.19 0.65 2.31
N ALA A 184 7.85 1.92 2.45
CA ALA A 184 8.55 3.03 1.85
C ALA A 184 8.58 4.21 2.80
N GLY A 185 9.69 4.89 2.87
CA GLY A 185 9.91 6.08 3.67
C GLY A 185 10.50 7.20 2.82
N PHE A 186 10.14 8.41 3.19
CA PHE A 186 10.64 9.63 2.57
C PHE A 186 10.70 10.74 3.63
N GLN A 187 11.82 11.40 3.73
CA GLN A 187 12.03 12.50 4.65
C GLN A 187 12.79 13.63 3.96
N LEU A 188 12.33 14.85 4.16
CA LEU A 188 13.03 16.06 3.74
C LEU A 188 13.87 16.60 4.91
N GLY A 189 15.07 17.08 4.64
CA GLY A 189 15.87 17.79 5.62
C GLY A 189 15.25 19.14 6.01
N ASP A 190 15.54 19.61 7.22
CA ASP A 190 14.92 20.82 7.80
C ASP A 190 15.13 22.06 6.91
N THR A 191 16.32 22.23 6.33
CA THR A 191 16.62 23.33 5.41
C THR A 191 15.74 23.28 4.16
N LEU A 192 15.54 22.09 3.59
CA LEU A 192 14.68 21.90 2.42
C LEU A 192 13.20 22.12 2.78
N LEU A 193 12.77 21.69 3.96
CA LEU A 193 11.41 21.95 4.46
C LEU A 193 11.14 23.44 4.61
N GLY A 194 12.03 24.20 5.26
CA GLY A 194 11.91 25.65 5.42
C GLY A 194 11.84 26.35 4.06
N PHE A 195 12.69 25.94 3.11
CA PHE A 195 12.70 26.46 1.76
C PHE A 195 11.41 26.20 0.98
N LEU A 196 10.85 25.00 1.08
CA LEU A 196 9.64 24.61 0.34
C LEU A 196 8.34 25.02 1.03
N HIS A 197 8.29 24.93 2.36
CA HIS A 197 7.07 25.13 3.14
C HIS A 197 6.92 26.59 3.56
N ASP A 198 7.99 27.20 4.10
CA ASP A 198 7.95 28.52 4.70
C ASP A 198 8.40 29.63 3.72
N SER A 199 8.71 29.23 2.49
CA SER A 199 9.18 30.17 1.43
C SER A 199 10.41 30.97 1.82
N VAL A 200 11.26 30.40 2.65
CA VAL A 200 12.52 30.99 3.07
C VAL A 200 13.47 31.04 1.87
N PRO A 201 14.17 32.14 1.61
CA PRO A 201 15.23 32.17 0.60
C PRO A 201 16.29 31.11 0.87
N ALA A 202 16.89 30.59 -0.18
CA ALA A 202 17.95 29.60 -0.05
C ALA A 202 19.15 30.16 0.72
N GLU A 203 19.61 29.41 1.71
CA GLU A 203 20.74 29.79 2.57
C GLU A 203 22.07 29.41 1.93
N HIS A 204 23.13 30.20 2.23
CA HIS A 204 24.47 29.87 1.81
C HIS A 204 25.14 28.87 2.74
N ASN A 205 25.96 27.97 2.19
CA ASN A 205 26.67 26.91 2.90
C ASN A 205 25.74 26.00 3.69
N ALA A 206 24.52 25.76 3.19
CA ALA A 206 23.49 24.96 3.83
C ALA A 206 23.20 23.68 3.03
N PRO A 207 22.98 22.54 3.70
CA PRO A 207 22.62 21.29 3.06
C PRO A 207 21.10 21.24 2.81
N TYR A 208 20.71 20.79 1.62
CA TYR A 208 19.34 20.51 1.22
C TYR A 208 19.23 19.02 0.90
N GLU A 209 18.63 18.27 1.78
CA GLU A 209 18.71 16.82 1.74
C GLU A 209 17.33 16.16 1.62
N VAL A 210 17.32 15.00 0.95
CA VAL A 210 16.19 14.10 0.84
C VAL A 210 16.66 12.69 1.19
N GLN A 211 16.03 12.08 2.15
CA GLN A 211 16.27 10.70 2.51
C GLN A 211 15.09 9.83 2.05
N THR A 212 15.41 8.66 1.50
CA THR A 212 14.42 7.66 1.07
C THR A 212 14.83 6.28 1.54
N ASP A 213 13.88 5.48 1.95
CA ASP A 213 14.05 4.06 2.22
C ASP A 213 12.87 3.27 1.65
N GLY A 214 13.11 2.01 1.34
CA GLY A 214 12.05 1.14 0.85
C GLY A 214 12.43 -0.32 0.89
N ILE A 215 11.43 -1.16 1.12
CA ILE A 215 11.53 -2.61 1.02
C ILE A 215 10.29 -3.15 0.33
N VAL A 216 10.48 -4.12 -0.54
CA VAL A 216 9.44 -4.94 -1.14
C VAL A 216 9.90 -6.39 -1.07
N GLU A 217 9.09 -7.23 -0.48
CA GLU A 217 9.35 -8.66 -0.41
C GLU A 217 8.05 -9.45 -0.49
N GLY A 218 8.12 -10.65 -1.10
CA GLY A 218 6.91 -11.45 -1.25
C GLY A 218 7.18 -12.84 -1.78
N GLY A 219 6.13 -13.66 -1.74
CA GLY A 219 6.20 -15.05 -2.17
C GLY A 219 5.00 -15.86 -1.74
N PHE A 220 5.24 -17.13 -1.44
CA PHE A 220 4.23 -18.09 -1.01
C PHE A 220 4.60 -18.68 0.36
N ALA A 221 3.60 -19.14 1.10
CA ALA A 221 3.83 -19.80 2.39
C ALA A 221 2.88 -21.00 2.54
N PRO A 222 3.38 -22.23 2.37
CA PRO A 222 2.71 -23.40 2.91
C PRO A 222 2.35 -23.17 4.37
N THR A 223 1.08 -23.38 4.69
CA THR A 223 0.48 -23.00 5.98
C THR A 223 -0.29 -24.17 6.55
N ILE A 224 -0.09 -24.43 7.82
CA ILE A 224 -0.95 -25.31 8.60
C ILE A 224 -1.54 -24.52 9.76
N GLY A 225 -2.84 -24.65 9.99
CA GLY A 225 -3.52 -23.96 11.07
C GLY A 225 -4.66 -24.77 11.66
N TYR A 226 -5.08 -24.34 12.82
CA TYR A 226 -6.26 -24.86 13.51
C TYR A 226 -7.14 -23.70 13.97
N ALA A 227 -8.45 -23.87 13.85
CA ALA A 227 -9.43 -22.96 14.43
C ALA A 227 -10.61 -23.77 14.97
N GLY A 228 -11.08 -23.38 16.15
CA GLY A 228 -12.18 -24.07 16.82
C GLY A 228 -12.92 -23.18 17.81
N ARG A 229 -14.15 -23.57 18.13
CA ARG A 229 -14.89 -22.99 19.23
C ARG A 229 -14.42 -23.60 20.55
N VAL A 230 -14.03 -22.74 21.48
CA VAL A 230 -13.51 -23.15 22.79
C VAL A 230 -14.53 -22.98 23.91
N TRP A 231 -15.55 -22.13 23.71
CA TRP A 231 -16.57 -21.87 24.70
C TRP A 231 -17.90 -21.47 24.06
N GLY A 232 -19.03 -21.79 24.74
CA GLY A 232 -20.35 -21.37 24.35
C GLY A 232 -20.94 -22.19 23.20
N ASP A 233 -21.89 -21.60 22.47
CA ASP A 233 -22.55 -22.18 21.30
C ASP A 233 -22.29 -21.36 20.01
N THR A 234 -23.00 -21.64 18.92
CA THR A 234 -22.87 -20.97 17.65
C THR A 234 -23.40 -19.54 17.65
N ALA A 235 -24.34 -19.22 18.54
CA ALA A 235 -24.94 -17.89 18.69
C ALA A 235 -24.19 -17.03 19.70
N ARG A 236 -23.61 -17.68 20.74
CA ARG A 236 -22.83 -17.02 21.79
C ARG A 236 -21.61 -17.86 22.13
N GLY A 237 -20.47 -17.55 21.53
CA GLY A 237 -19.28 -18.37 21.71
C GLY A 237 -17.98 -17.63 21.52
N ILE A 238 -16.91 -18.25 22.02
CA ILE A 238 -15.52 -17.83 21.82
C ILE A 238 -14.85 -18.84 20.90
N TYR A 239 -14.18 -18.31 19.90
CA TYR A 239 -13.41 -19.05 18.90
C TYR A 239 -11.96 -18.65 18.99
N LEU A 240 -11.06 -19.62 18.95
CA LEU A 240 -9.62 -19.40 18.87
C LEU A 240 -9.08 -20.03 17.59
N GLY A 241 -8.01 -19.45 17.07
CA GLY A 241 -7.33 -19.99 15.90
C GLY A 241 -5.85 -19.63 15.90
N GLY A 242 -5.06 -20.46 15.24
CA GLY A 242 -3.64 -20.21 15.01
C GLY A 242 -3.17 -20.88 13.74
N ALA A 243 -2.07 -20.39 13.21
CA ALA A 243 -1.44 -20.97 12.02
C ALA A 243 0.09 -20.83 12.11
N VAL A 244 0.79 -21.74 11.46
CA VAL A 244 2.24 -21.69 11.25
C VAL A 244 2.47 -21.64 9.74
N HIS A 245 3.36 -20.75 9.33
CA HIS A 245 3.73 -20.48 7.94
C HIS A 245 5.19 -20.83 7.71
N TYR A 246 5.46 -21.56 6.62
CA TYR A 246 6.80 -21.68 6.09
C TYR A 246 6.92 -20.76 4.89
N TYR A 247 7.57 -19.61 5.06
CA TYR A 247 7.71 -18.61 4.01
C TYR A 247 8.70 -19.08 2.95
N LEU A 248 8.29 -19.01 1.69
CA LEU A 248 9.09 -19.19 0.49
C LEU A 248 9.11 -17.85 -0.25
N GLY A 249 10.19 -17.09 -0.09
CA GLY A 249 10.33 -15.77 -0.69
C GLY A 249 10.71 -15.87 -2.16
N ALA A 250 9.83 -15.38 -3.03
CA ALA A 250 10.05 -15.36 -4.47
C ALA A 250 10.80 -14.12 -4.95
N GLY A 251 10.66 -13.00 -4.23
CA GLY A 251 11.29 -11.73 -4.56
C GLY A 251 11.51 -10.85 -3.33
N TYR A 252 12.66 -10.18 -3.33
CA TYR A 252 13.08 -9.21 -2.32
C TYR A 252 13.82 -8.07 -2.98
N ALA A 253 13.53 -6.85 -2.60
CA ALA A 253 14.31 -5.68 -2.94
C ALA A 253 14.23 -4.66 -1.83
N THR A 254 15.35 -4.02 -1.51
CA THR A 254 15.41 -2.86 -0.62
C THR A 254 16.26 -1.78 -1.22
N VAL A 255 15.91 -0.55 -0.91
CA VAL A 255 16.61 0.65 -1.33
C VAL A 255 16.74 1.59 -0.12
N ASN A 256 17.89 2.21 0.03
CA ASN A 256 18.12 3.30 0.95
C ASN A 256 18.93 4.36 0.23
N GLY A 257 18.49 5.60 0.27
CA GLY A 257 19.11 6.70 -0.43
C GLY A 257 19.11 7.97 0.40
N LEU A 258 20.23 8.68 0.34
CA LEU A 258 20.33 10.07 0.77
C LEU A 258 20.87 10.84 -0.43
N GLY A 259 20.16 11.86 -0.84
CA GLY A 259 20.59 12.73 -1.94
C GLY A 259 20.30 14.18 -1.63
N GLY A 260 21.07 15.06 -2.18
CA GLY A 260 20.87 16.48 -1.95
C GLY A 260 21.92 17.34 -2.62
N PHE A 261 21.92 18.59 -2.20
CA PHE A 261 22.95 19.54 -2.59
C PHE A 261 23.30 20.44 -1.40
N THR A 262 24.54 20.89 -1.39
CA THR A 262 25.02 21.90 -0.44
C THR A 262 25.27 23.19 -1.21
N THR A 263 24.65 24.27 -0.75
CA THR A 263 24.89 25.60 -1.33
C THR A 263 26.28 26.10 -0.95
N THR A 264 26.86 26.95 -1.81
CA THR A 264 28.17 27.58 -1.56
C THR A 264 27.99 29.01 -1.09
N SER A 265 29.09 29.66 -0.73
CA SER A 265 29.11 31.10 -0.45
C SER A 265 29.01 31.97 -1.72
N ALA A 266 29.08 31.35 -2.90
CA ALA A 266 28.96 32.09 -4.18
C ALA A 266 27.50 32.54 -4.42
N PRO A 267 27.29 33.64 -5.15
CA PRO A 267 25.97 34.08 -5.57
C PRO A 267 25.25 33.01 -6.38
N PHE A 268 23.96 32.80 -6.13
CA PHE A 268 23.12 31.93 -6.95
C PHE A 268 23.01 32.47 -8.37
N PHE A 269 23.14 31.58 -9.36
CA PHE A 269 23.06 31.92 -10.78
C PHE A 269 24.14 32.90 -11.28
N GLY A 270 25.28 33.00 -10.60
CA GLY A 270 26.42 33.88 -10.94
C GLY A 270 27.42 33.30 -11.94
N GLY A 271 27.10 32.27 -12.70
CA GLY A 271 27.95 31.71 -13.77
C GLY A 271 28.81 30.49 -13.36
N ALA A 272 29.07 30.28 -12.07
CA ALA A 272 29.61 29.02 -11.57
C ALA A 272 28.46 28.20 -10.93
N THR A 273 28.57 26.87 -10.87
CA THR A 273 27.61 26.06 -10.21
C THR A 273 27.57 26.38 -8.69
N PRO A 274 26.53 27.02 -8.17
CA PRO A 274 26.51 27.51 -6.79
C PRO A 274 26.22 26.43 -5.77
N VAL A 275 26.27 25.17 -6.16
CA VAL A 275 25.90 24.01 -5.33
C VAL A 275 26.90 22.88 -5.56
N THR A 276 27.12 22.10 -4.49
CA THR A 276 27.81 20.81 -4.55
C THR A 276 26.76 19.72 -4.41
N LEU A 277 26.72 18.82 -5.36
CA LEU A 277 25.76 17.69 -5.33
C LEU A 277 26.34 16.54 -4.51
N ASP A 278 25.53 15.99 -3.62
CA ASP A 278 25.87 14.86 -2.78
C ASP A 278 24.83 13.77 -2.91
N GLY A 279 25.27 12.53 -2.93
CA GLY A 279 24.37 11.40 -2.99
C GLY A 279 25.03 10.10 -2.58
N ARG A 280 24.30 9.32 -1.81
CA ARG A 280 24.63 7.94 -1.50
C ARG A 280 23.40 7.08 -1.63
N GLY A 281 23.58 5.94 -2.27
CA GLY A 281 22.50 4.99 -2.48
C GLY A 281 22.96 3.58 -2.18
N PHE A 282 22.07 2.82 -1.60
CA PHE A 282 22.23 1.41 -1.35
C PHE A 282 21.00 0.69 -1.92
N SER A 283 21.23 -0.38 -2.64
CA SER A 283 20.17 -1.27 -3.07
C SER A 283 20.58 -2.73 -2.91
N GLN A 284 19.65 -3.55 -2.46
CA GLN A 284 19.86 -4.99 -2.34
C GLN A 284 18.62 -5.72 -2.83
N TYR A 285 18.80 -6.74 -3.65
CA TYR A 285 17.68 -7.47 -4.24
C TYR A 285 18.01 -8.93 -4.55
N SER A 286 16.98 -9.77 -4.50
CA SER A 286 17.09 -11.17 -4.94
C SER A 286 17.19 -11.24 -6.47
N LYS A 287 18.06 -12.09 -6.98
CA LYS A 287 18.20 -12.27 -8.43
C LYS A 287 17.07 -13.15 -8.96
N PRO A 288 16.44 -12.79 -10.09
CA PRO A 288 15.45 -13.67 -10.73
C PRO A 288 16.02 -15.07 -11.03
N GLY A 289 15.25 -16.12 -10.72
CA GLY A 289 15.63 -17.50 -10.99
C GLY A 289 16.64 -18.11 -10.03
N HIS A 290 17.03 -17.41 -8.97
CA HIS A 290 17.94 -17.92 -7.93
C HIS A 290 17.19 -18.56 -6.75
N LYS A 291 17.97 -18.90 -5.68
CA LYS A 291 17.42 -19.57 -4.50
C LYS A 291 16.32 -18.74 -3.84
N LEU A 292 15.22 -19.40 -3.51
CA LEU A 292 14.11 -18.77 -2.79
C LEU A 292 14.55 -18.35 -1.38
N GLY A 293 14.01 -17.25 -0.92
CA GLY A 293 14.06 -16.89 0.49
C GLY A 293 13.30 -17.93 1.32
N HIS A 294 13.70 -18.15 2.56
CA HIS A 294 13.02 -19.09 3.45
C HIS A 294 12.93 -18.58 4.88
N GLY A 295 11.82 -18.90 5.54
CA GLY A 295 11.58 -18.46 6.89
C GLY A 295 10.39 -19.14 7.54
N VAL A 296 10.17 -18.88 8.83
CA VAL A 296 9.03 -19.41 9.59
C VAL A 296 8.41 -18.28 10.39
N GLY A 297 7.09 -18.29 10.51
CA GLY A 297 6.33 -17.40 11.35
C GLY A 297 4.98 -17.99 11.70
N GLY A 298 4.22 -17.28 12.53
CA GLY A 298 2.92 -17.76 12.96
C GLY A 298 1.90 -16.67 13.21
N ASP A 299 0.64 -17.08 13.25
CA ASP A 299 -0.52 -16.24 13.52
C ASP A 299 -1.31 -16.80 14.70
N VAL A 300 -1.94 -15.90 15.44
CA VAL A 300 -2.95 -16.26 16.44
C VAL A 300 -4.14 -15.32 16.33
N GLY A 301 -5.31 -15.81 16.70
CA GLY A 301 -6.51 -15.00 16.68
C GLY A 301 -7.59 -15.51 17.63
N ALA A 302 -8.45 -14.58 18.02
CA ALA A 302 -9.63 -14.85 18.83
C ALA A 302 -10.84 -14.11 18.26
N VAL A 303 -12.01 -14.71 18.41
CA VAL A 303 -13.29 -14.09 18.04
C VAL A 303 -14.30 -14.40 19.12
N TRP A 304 -15.01 -13.39 19.58
CA TRP A 304 -16.18 -13.51 20.41
C TRP A 304 -17.43 -13.15 19.60
N VAL A 305 -18.42 -14.04 19.65
CA VAL A 305 -19.70 -13.86 19.00
C VAL A 305 -20.78 -13.77 20.09
N SER A 306 -21.68 -12.81 20.00
CA SER A 306 -22.84 -12.68 20.87
C SER A 306 -24.04 -12.17 20.06
N GLY A 307 -24.81 -13.08 19.50
CA GLY A 307 -25.91 -12.77 18.60
C GLY A 307 -25.51 -11.96 17.39
N PRO A 308 -25.95 -10.69 17.26
CA PRO A 308 -25.59 -9.84 16.13
C PRO A 308 -24.18 -9.28 16.21
N LEU A 309 -23.55 -9.29 17.39
CA LEU A 309 -22.25 -8.69 17.66
C LEU A 309 -21.13 -9.71 17.47
N GLU A 310 -20.05 -9.25 16.85
CA GLU A 310 -18.81 -9.99 16.67
C GLU A 310 -17.62 -9.07 17.00
N LEU A 311 -16.73 -9.56 17.85
CA LEU A 311 -15.45 -8.92 18.16
C LEU A 311 -14.34 -9.88 17.83
N GLY A 312 -13.36 -9.43 17.06
CA GLY A 312 -12.21 -10.23 16.68
C GLY A 312 -10.90 -9.51 16.95
N VAL A 313 -9.89 -10.26 17.35
CA VAL A 313 -8.50 -9.80 17.43
C VAL A 313 -7.58 -10.83 16.81
N GLY A 314 -6.61 -10.37 16.05
CA GLY A 314 -5.60 -11.20 15.38
C GLY A 314 -4.22 -10.58 15.49
N VAL A 315 -3.22 -11.44 15.62
CA VAL A 315 -1.80 -11.08 15.58
C VAL A 315 -1.15 -11.99 14.54
N ASN A 316 -0.47 -11.40 13.59
CA ASN A 316 0.08 -12.10 12.44
C ASN A 316 1.58 -11.86 12.30
N ASP A 317 2.23 -12.77 11.57
CA ASP A 317 3.66 -12.72 11.26
C ASP A 317 4.57 -12.76 12.49
N ILE A 318 4.09 -13.41 13.56
CA ILE A 318 4.84 -13.55 14.83
C ILE A 318 6.12 -14.33 14.56
N GLY A 319 7.28 -13.69 14.85
CA GLY A 319 8.60 -14.29 14.69
C GLY A 319 9.03 -14.49 13.23
N ALA A 320 8.29 -13.98 12.26
CA ALA A 320 8.56 -14.16 10.84
C ALA A 320 9.88 -13.49 10.46
N THR A 321 10.90 -14.33 10.19
CA THR A 321 12.22 -13.92 9.71
C THR A 321 12.52 -14.72 8.45
N ILE A 322 12.87 -14.01 7.36
CA ILE A 322 13.14 -14.61 6.06
C ILE A 322 14.62 -14.44 5.74
N THR A 323 15.29 -15.54 5.47
CA THR A 323 16.68 -15.56 5.00
C THR A 323 16.69 -15.61 3.47
N TRP A 324 17.35 -14.64 2.86
CA TRP A 324 17.55 -14.50 1.42
C TRP A 324 18.99 -14.92 1.10
N PRO A 325 19.23 -16.13 0.59
CA PRO A 325 20.56 -16.72 0.53
C PRO A 325 21.43 -16.17 -0.59
N ASP A 326 20.85 -15.50 -1.58
CA ASP A 326 21.59 -15.03 -2.75
C ASP A 326 21.00 -13.71 -3.27
N THR A 327 21.38 -12.62 -2.61
CA THR A 327 21.01 -11.29 -3.03
C THR A 327 22.19 -10.56 -3.65
N ARG A 328 21.92 -9.65 -4.57
CA ARG A 328 22.92 -8.71 -5.06
C ARG A 328 22.80 -7.41 -4.29
N GLN A 329 23.93 -6.86 -3.91
CA GLN A 329 24.05 -5.59 -3.23
C GLN A 329 24.82 -4.61 -4.11
N ASP A 330 24.26 -3.42 -4.32
CA ASP A 330 24.88 -2.31 -5.04
C ASP A 330 24.92 -1.08 -4.12
N SER A 331 26.06 -0.40 -4.05
CA SER A 331 26.22 0.87 -3.36
C SER A 331 26.78 1.91 -4.30
N VAL A 332 26.18 3.08 -4.27
CA VAL A 332 26.55 4.22 -5.12
C VAL A 332 26.89 5.42 -4.23
N PHE A 333 27.95 6.07 -4.54
CA PHE A 333 28.34 7.34 -3.93
C PHE A 333 28.59 8.36 -5.03
N TYR A 334 28.08 9.56 -4.83
CA TYR A 334 28.29 10.71 -5.70
C TYR A 334 28.63 11.93 -4.85
N HIS A 335 29.66 12.64 -5.17
CA HIS A 335 30.04 13.91 -4.57
C HIS A 335 30.60 14.82 -5.65
N ASP A 336 29.92 15.90 -5.94
CA ASP A 336 30.21 16.85 -7.03
C ASP A 336 30.40 16.12 -8.38
N SER A 337 31.62 15.95 -8.83
CA SER A 337 31.98 15.24 -10.07
C SER A 337 32.51 13.83 -9.83
N LEU A 338 32.70 13.44 -8.56
CA LEU A 338 33.22 12.12 -8.19
C LEU A 338 32.07 11.12 -8.10
N TYR A 339 32.20 10.05 -8.84
CA TYR A 339 31.24 8.92 -8.81
C TYR A 339 31.99 7.64 -8.50
N SER A 340 31.48 6.89 -7.53
CA SER A 340 31.93 5.55 -7.26
C SER A 340 30.76 4.57 -7.13
N ARG A 341 30.97 3.35 -7.54
CA ARG A 341 30.01 2.25 -7.40
C ARG A 341 30.75 1.01 -6.95
N THR A 342 30.23 0.39 -5.91
CA THR A 342 30.65 -0.94 -5.45
C THR A 342 29.50 -1.89 -5.53
N PHE A 343 29.78 -3.15 -5.83
CA PHE A 343 28.75 -4.19 -5.83
C PHE A 343 29.27 -5.49 -5.27
N GLN A 344 28.38 -6.23 -4.61
CA GLN A 344 28.62 -7.59 -4.15
C GLN A 344 27.62 -8.51 -4.88
N PRO A 345 28.11 -9.49 -5.66
CA PRO A 345 27.23 -10.28 -6.54
C PRO A 345 26.40 -11.33 -5.81
N SER A 346 26.77 -11.69 -4.59
CA SER A 346 26.05 -12.68 -3.79
C SER A 346 26.28 -12.41 -2.30
N VAL A 347 25.21 -12.06 -1.62
CA VAL A 347 25.18 -11.77 -0.18
C VAL A 347 23.97 -12.47 0.42
N GLU A 348 24.18 -13.19 1.53
CA GLU A 348 23.05 -13.65 2.34
C GLU A 348 22.55 -12.48 3.19
N THR A 349 21.23 -12.27 3.19
CA THR A 349 20.60 -11.27 4.05
C THR A 349 19.37 -11.84 4.76
N LYS A 350 18.95 -11.18 5.84
CA LYS A 350 17.75 -11.55 6.60
C LYS A 350 16.84 -10.35 6.72
N THR A 351 15.58 -10.58 6.45
CA THR A 351 14.50 -9.60 6.68
C THR A 351 13.59 -10.12 7.78
N LYS A 352 12.93 -9.20 8.44
CA LYS A 352 11.96 -9.52 9.49
C LYS A 352 10.64 -8.87 9.11
N LEU A 353 9.62 -9.69 8.86
CA LEU A 353 8.28 -9.16 8.65
C LEU A 353 7.79 -8.49 9.94
N PRO A 354 7.19 -7.31 9.86
CA PRO A 354 6.62 -6.66 11.03
C PRO A 354 5.44 -7.47 11.54
N VAL A 355 5.35 -7.60 12.86
CA VAL A 355 4.16 -8.18 13.48
C VAL A 355 2.98 -7.27 13.24
N SER A 356 1.93 -7.80 12.62
CA SER A 356 0.71 -7.05 12.36
C SER A 356 -0.41 -7.39 13.33
N TYR A 357 -1.21 -6.38 13.67
CA TYR A 357 -2.32 -6.49 14.60
C TYR A 357 -3.61 -6.08 13.91
N VAL A 358 -4.66 -6.86 14.12
CA VAL A 358 -5.99 -6.57 13.60
C VAL A 358 -6.99 -6.69 14.74
N ALA A 359 -7.77 -5.65 14.95
CA ALA A 359 -8.96 -5.70 15.80
C ALA A 359 -10.16 -5.33 14.94
N ASN A 360 -11.23 -6.10 15.02
CA ASN A 360 -12.44 -5.84 14.25
C ASN A 360 -13.70 -6.04 15.08
N LEU A 361 -14.70 -5.21 14.78
CA LEU A 361 -16.04 -5.27 15.31
C LEU A 361 -17.02 -5.31 14.15
N ALA A 362 -18.04 -6.17 14.24
CA ALA A 362 -19.16 -6.17 13.32
C ALA A 362 -20.46 -6.34 14.09
N TYR A 363 -21.47 -5.58 13.70
CA TYR A 363 -22.82 -5.66 14.27
C TYR A 363 -23.83 -5.79 13.13
N THR A 364 -24.50 -6.94 13.04
CA THR A 364 -25.41 -7.25 11.93
C THR A 364 -26.81 -7.54 12.45
N ILE A 365 -27.77 -6.71 12.08
CA ILE A 365 -29.19 -6.92 12.37
C ILE A 365 -29.98 -6.94 11.06
N GLY A 366 -30.57 -8.07 10.76
CA GLY A 366 -31.32 -8.28 9.53
C GLY A 366 -30.47 -7.94 8.31
N THR A 367 -30.85 -6.90 7.58
CA THR A 367 -30.16 -6.48 6.35
C THR A 367 -29.17 -5.33 6.54
N THR A 368 -28.90 -4.93 7.79
CA THR A 368 -27.97 -3.84 8.12
C THR A 368 -26.73 -4.40 8.81
N THR A 369 -25.56 -4.05 8.31
CA THR A 369 -24.27 -4.36 8.94
C THR A 369 -23.53 -3.05 9.21
N LEU A 370 -23.06 -2.87 10.43
CA LEU A 370 -22.11 -1.85 10.82
C LEU A 370 -20.81 -2.54 11.20
N ALA A 371 -19.70 -2.00 10.80
CA ALA A 371 -18.39 -2.57 11.10
C ALA A 371 -17.36 -1.50 11.38
N ALA A 372 -16.39 -1.88 12.21
CA ALA A 372 -15.19 -1.09 12.47
C ALA A 372 -13.99 -2.03 12.51
N ASP A 373 -12.86 -1.56 12.06
CA ASP A 373 -11.61 -2.26 12.30
C ASP A 373 -10.44 -1.28 12.54
N LEU A 374 -9.44 -1.81 13.23
CA LEU A 374 -8.16 -1.19 13.46
C LEU A 374 -7.10 -2.16 12.99
N VAL A 375 -6.26 -1.72 12.08
CA VAL A 375 -5.17 -2.52 11.51
C VAL A 375 -3.85 -1.79 11.73
N ASN A 376 -2.89 -2.50 12.32
CA ASN A 376 -1.50 -2.05 12.39
C ASN A 376 -0.65 -3.08 11.67
N ASN A 377 0.12 -2.67 10.69
CA ASN A 377 0.94 -3.54 9.84
C ASN A 377 2.45 -3.22 9.95
N GLY A 378 2.88 -2.74 11.11
CA GLY A 378 4.27 -2.45 11.45
C GLY A 378 4.60 -0.97 11.41
N ARG A 379 4.36 -0.27 10.31
CA ARG A 379 4.76 1.14 10.14
C ARG A 379 3.68 2.14 10.59
N GLY A 380 2.42 1.76 10.57
CA GLY A 380 1.33 2.65 10.96
C GLY A 380 0.02 1.96 11.26
N THR A 381 -0.87 2.70 11.88
CA THR A 381 -2.21 2.23 12.25
C THR A 381 -3.26 2.91 11.39
N THR A 382 -4.18 2.11 10.85
CA THR A 382 -5.36 2.56 10.13
C THR A 382 -6.61 2.22 10.92
N LEU A 383 -7.60 3.10 10.87
CA LEU A 383 -8.92 2.91 11.46
C LEU A 383 -9.97 3.01 10.36
N HIS A 384 -10.87 2.06 10.29
CA HIS A 384 -11.97 2.03 9.33
C HIS A 384 -13.29 1.91 10.06
N LEU A 385 -14.30 2.65 9.59
CA LEU A 385 -15.69 2.60 10.04
C LEU A 385 -16.58 2.53 8.80
N GLY A 386 -17.51 1.60 8.77
CA GLY A 386 -18.39 1.49 7.61
C GLY A 386 -19.69 0.76 7.88
N GLY A 387 -20.60 0.89 6.95
CA GLY A 387 -21.89 0.24 7.01
C GLY A 387 -22.41 -0.18 5.65
N GLU A 388 -23.23 -1.23 5.66
CA GLU A 388 -23.97 -1.72 4.52
C GLU A 388 -25.45 -1.88 4.90
N LYS A 389 -26.32 -1.38 4.03
CA LYS A 389 -27.76 -1.65 4.09
C LYS A 389 -28.20 -2.35 2.81
N ARG A 390 -28.80 -3.52 2.94
CA ARG A 390 -29.38 -4.27 1.84
C ARG A 390 -30.88 -4.05 1.75
N LEU A 391 -31.31 -3.69 0.55
CA LEU A 391 -32.70 -3.39 0.18
C LEU A 391 -33.11 -4.36 -0.92
N GLY A 392 -33.51 -5.57 -0.52
CA GLY A 392 -33.76 -6.65 -1.48
C GLY A 392 -32.52 -7.03 -2.28
N LEU A 393 -32.56 -6.76 -3.60
CA LEU A 393 -31.45 -7.06 -4.51
C LEU A 393 -30.31 -6.03 -4.45
N VAL A 394 -30.56 -4.82 -3.92
CA VAL A 394 -29.61 -3.73 -3.90
C VAL A 394 -28.96 -3.59 -2.54
N ALA A 395 -27.67 -3.31 -2.50
CA ALA A 395 -26.93 -2.92 -1.32
C ALA A 395 -26.41 -1.49 -1.47
N LEU A 396 -26.55 -0.69 -0.42
CA LEU A 396 -25.96 0.63 -0.29
C LEU A 396 -24.90 0.60 0.79
N ARG A 397 -23.80 1.32 0.56
CA ARG A 397 -22.62 1.30 1.43
C ARG A 397 -22.07 2.68 1.64
N GLY A 398 -21.50 2.91 2.83
CA GLY A 398 -20.77 4.12 3.14
C GLY A 398 -19.79 3.86 4.27
N GLY A 399 -18.71 4.62 4.28
CA GLY A 399 -17.71 4.49 5.32
C GLY A 399 -16.67 5.59 5.28
N VAL A 400 -15.85 5.59 6.31
CA VAL A 400 -14.75 6.52 6.50
C VAL A 400 -13.55 5.76 7.05
N SER A 401 -12.37 6.14 6.62
CA SER A 401 -11.12 5.64 7.17
C SER A 401 -10.21 6.78 7.61
N ARG A 402 -9.34 6.45 8.55
CA ARG A 402 -8.19 7.28 8.88
C ARG A 402 -6.93 6.49 8.54
N ASP A 403 -6.19 6.98 7.56
CA ASP A 403 -4.99 6.33 7.05
C ASP A 403 -3.79 6.46 8.01
N GLN A 404 -2.67 5.83 7.65
CA GLN A 404 -1.40 5.90 8.41
C GLN A 404 -0.86 7.34 8.51
N ARG A 405 -1.20 8.21 7.57
CA ARG A 405 -0.84 9.63 7.55
C ARG A 405 -1.81 10.51 8.33
N LYS A 406 -2.73 9.89 9.09
CA LYS A 406 -3.78 10.57 9.88
C LYS A 406 -4.80 11.33 9.00
N ARG A 407 -4.88 11.07 7.69
CA ARG A 407 -5.86 11.66 6.79
C ARG A 407 -7.18 10.89 6.87
N LEU A 408 -8.28 11.62 6.70
CA LEU A 408 -9.61 11.03 6.57
C LEU A 408 -9.89 10.77 5.09
N GLU A 409 -10.41 9.60 4.78
CA GLU A 409 -10.82 9.18 3.45
C GLU A 409 -12.26 8.67 3.52
N PHE A 410 -13.03 8.90 2.46
CA PHE A 410 -14.44 8.51 2.40
C PHE A 410 -14.64 7.47 1.33
N GLY A 411 -15.36 6.39 1.69
CA GLY A 411 -15.81 5.37 0.77
C GLY A 411 -17.33 5.37 0.65
N TRP A 412 -17.85 5.14 -0.54
CA TRP A 412 -19.26 4.88 -0.77
C TRP A 412 -19.42 3.89 -1.93
N GLY A 413 -20.58 3.29 -2.02
CA GLY A 413 -20.79 2.34 -3.09
C GLY A 413 -22.13 1.65 -3.04
N GLY A 414 -22.30 0.72 -3.94
CA GLY A 414 -23.48 -0.09 -4.04
C GLY A 414 -23.19 -1.45 -4.65
N GLY A 415 -24.19 -2.32 -4.62
CA GLY A 415 -24.11 -3.62 -5.28
C GLY A 415 -25.49 -4.13 -5.64
N VAL A 416 -25.52 -5.00 -6.66
CA VAL A 416 -26.73 -5.71 -7.05
C VAL A 416 -26.47 -7.20 -6.92
N ARG A 417 -27.29 -7.88 -6.12
CA ARG A 417 -27.19 -9.32 -5.87
C ARG A 417 -28.31 -10.07 -6.55
N LEU A 418 -27.95 -11.02 -7.41
CA LEU A 418 -28.82 -11.91 -8.11
C LEU A 418 -28.52 -13.35 -7.67
N GLY A 419 -29.33 -13.89 -6.75
CA GLY A 419 -29.10 -15.21 -6.18
C GLY A 419 -27.78 -15.33 -5.43
N GLY A 420 -26.90 -16.21 -5.90
CA GLY A 420 -25.57 -16.46 -5.33
C GLY A 420 -24.46 -15.55 -5.81
N VAL A 421 -24.74 -14.55 -6.67
CA VAL A 421 -23.76 -13.68 -7.27
C VAL A 421 -24.14 -12.22 -7.03
N SER A 422 -23.17 -11.36 -6.76
CA SER A 422 -23.36 -9.90 -6.78
C SER A 422 -22.29 -9.19 -7.60
N LEU A 423 -22.72 -8.12 -8.24
CA LEU A 423 -21.84 -7.11 -8.84
C LEU A 423 -21.77 -5.92 -7.88
N ASP A 424 -20.58 -5.57 -7.46
CA ASP A 424 -20.31 -4.54 -6.48
C ASP A 424 -19.50 -3.40 -7.12
N LEU A 425 -19.86 -2.16 -6.77
CA LEU A 425 -19.20 -0.94 -7.19
C LEU A 425 -18.83 -0.14 -5.95
N GLY A 426 -17.60 0.32 -5.86
CA GLY A 426 -17.07 1.14 -4.78
C GLY A 426 -16.35 2.35 -5.32
N PHE A 427 -16.49 3.47 -4.62
CA PHE A 427 -15.78 4.71 -4.85
C PHE A 427 -15.02 5.12 -3.59
N TRP A 428 -13.94 5.83 -3.79
CA TRP A 428 -13.05 6.21 -2.71
C TRP A 428 -12.34 7.53 -3.02
N THR A 429 -12.22 8.38 -1.98
CA THR A 429 -11.50 9.65 -2.04
C THR A 429 -10.08 9.50 -1.49
N HIS A 430 -9.20 10.42 -1.88
CA HIS A 430 -7.81 10.49 -1.43
C HIS A 430 -7.51 11.72 -0.60
N SER A 431 -8.51 12.54 -0.31
CA SER A 431 -8.34 13.81 0.40
C SER A 431 -9.37 13.97 1.51
N ASN A 432 -9.03 14.77 2.51
CA ASN A 432 -9.90 15.11 3.64
C ASN A 432 -11.13 15.92 3.24
N SER A 433 -11.19 16.41 2.01
CA SER A 433 -12.26 17.29 1.53
C SER A 433 -12.64 16.91 0.10
N LEU A 434 -13.93 16.63 -0.12
CA LEU A 434 -14.47 16.35 -1.44
C LEU A 434 -14.32 17.56 -2.40
N SER A 435 -14.26 18.78 -1.90
CA SER A 435 -14.04 19.97 -2.71
C SER A 435 -12.62 20.05 -3.28
N ASN A 436 -11.65 19.53 -2.54
CA ASN A 436 -10.23 19.53 -2.91
C ASN A 436 -9.80 18.22 -3.56
N GLU A 437 -10.74 17.27 -3.74
CA GLU A 437 -10.45 15.98 -4.36
C GLU A 437 -10.12 16.15 -5.84
N ARG A 438 -8.96 15.65 -6.25
CA ARG A 438 -8.51 15.72 -7.65
C ARG A 438 -8.84 14.47 -8.44
N ALA A 439 -9.02 13.35 -7.76
CA ALA A 439 -9.39 12.09 -8.38
C ALA A 439 -10.26 11.26 -7.42
N ILE A 440 -11.25 10.59 -7.96
CA ILE A 440 -12.04 9.59 -7.25
C ILE A 440 -11.70 8.24 -7.84
N THR A 441 -11.24 7.33 -7.01
CA THR A 441 -10.96 5.96 -7.41
C THR A 441 -12.24 5.15 -7.44
N MET A 442 -12.46 4.40 -8.52
CA MET A 442 -13.58 3.49 -8.71
C MET A 442 -13.08 2.06 -8.81
N ALA A 443 -13.72 1.16 -8.09
CA ALA A 443 -13.46 -0.27 -8.14
C ALA A 443 -14.75 -1.03 -8.43
N THR A 444 -14.62 -2.15 -9.12
CA THR A 444 -15.73 -3.08 -9.40
C THR A 444 -15.29 -4.50 -9.07
N SER A 445 -16.18 -5.28 -8.48
CA SER A 445 -15.92 -6.68 -8.18
C SER A 445 -17.16 -7.54 -8.36
N LEU A 446 -16.93 -8.81 -8.71
CA LEU A 446 -17.93 -9.87 -8.73
C LEU A 446 -17.76 -10.72 -7.48
N SER A 447 -18.81 -10.85 -6.70
CA SER A 447 -18.79 -11.64 -5.47
C SER A 447 -19.69 -12.87 -5.58
N ILE A 448 -19.22 -14.01 -5.06
CA ILE A 448 -19.94 -15.30 -4.99
C ILE A 448 -20.24 -15.62 -3.53
N TYR A 449 -21.50 -15.91 -3.23
CA TYR A 449 -22.01 -16.15 -1.87
C TYR A 449 -22.20 -17.62 -1.52
#